data_ee774d8e6c9d83f2d02a8ec6f30c2b29
#
_entry.id   ee774d8e6c9d83f2d02a8ec6f30c2b29
#
_cell.length_a   1.000
_cell.length_b   1.000
_cell.length_c   1.000
_cell.angle_alpha   90.00
_cell.angle_beta   90.00
_cell.angle_gamma   90.00
#
_symmetry.space_group_name_H-M   'P 1'
#
loop_
_entity.id
_entity.type
_entity.pdbx_description
1 polymer ?
#
loop_
_entity_poly.entity_id
_entity_poly.type
_entity_poly.pdbx_seq_one_letter_code
_entity_poly.pdbx_strand_id
1 'polypeptide(L)'
;MRPQGRSLRVHVTIIRLERRAYRAPAANHTYPLKEMHMLSIVQSPDPLLNTVCEPCDFNDKSLKRLAKQMAHVMYKNAGCGLAAPQVGVLKRLVVIDCDQGDGAREPIVMLNPVIVAREGEPVAEDEGCLSIPGISVPVARPPFARCRYYDLDGQLWEIEGDGLLGRCLQHETDHLDGITMFERAEPMARLKALEDYERALAAGARPGETSVEA
;
A
#
# COMPACT_ATOMS: atom_id res chain seq x y z
N MET A 1 -28.71 -8.05 -24.56
CA MET A 1 -27.60 -7.15 -24.86
C MET A 1 -26.81 -7.02 -23.57
N ARG A 2 -25.62 -7.59 -23.48
CA ARG A 2 -24.72 -7.41 -22.32
C ARG A 2 -23.97 -6.09 -22.49
N PRO A 3 -23.82 -5.24 -21.46
CA PRO A 3 -23.01 -4.04 -21.58
C PRO A 3 -21.55 -4.48 -21.75
N GLN A 4 -20.91 -4.01 -22.81
CA GLN A 4 -19.49 -4.18 -23.04
C GLN A 4 -18.76 -3.35 -21.96
N GLY A 5 -18.08 -4.04 -21.03
CA GLY A 5 -17.18 -3.43 -20.08
C GLY A 5 -16.07 -2.70 -20.83
N ARG A 6 -16.00 -1.38 -20.67
CA ARG A 6 -14.83 -0.59 -21.05
C ARG A 6 -13.68 -1.04 -20.15
N SER A 7 -12.73 -1.77 -20.71
CA SER A 7 -11.40 -1.92 -20.11
C SER A 7 -10.80 -0.52 -19.98
N LEU A 8 -10.83 0.04 -18.78
CA LEU A 8 -10.08 1.23 -18.44
C LEU A 8 -8.61 0.82 -18.45
N ARG A 9 -7.91 1.08 -19.55
CA ARG A 9 -6.45 0.95 -19.59
C ARG A 9 -5.88 1.95 -18.59
N VAL A 10 -5.32 1.45 -17.50
CA VAL A 10 -4.54 2.25 -16.56
C VAL A 10 -3.33 2.78 -17.33
N HIS A 11 -3.19 4.08 -17.47
CA HIS A 11 -2.00 4.68 -18.05
C HIS A 11 -0.91 4.64 -16.99
N VAL A 12 0.00 3.69 -17.11
CA VAL A 12 1.17 3.57 -16.24
C VAL A 12 2.38 4.10 -16.99
N THR A 13 3.03 5.11 -16.46
CA THR A 13 4.32 5.57 -16.95
C THR A 13 5.38 5.31 -15.89
N ILE A 14 6.44 4.59 -16.24
CA ILE A 14 7.59 4.33 -15.36
C ILE A 14 8.82 4.93 -16.02
N ILE A 15 9.49 5.86 -15.34
CA ILE A 15 10.65 6.58 -15.84
C ILE A 15 11.85 6.32 -14.93
N ARG A 16 12.96 5.90 -15.51
CA ARG A 16 14.24 5.82 -14.82
C ARG A 16 14.84 7.22 -14.70
N LEU A 17 15.19 7.63 -13.48
CA LEU A 17 15.84 8.91 -13.23
C LEU A 17 17.35 8.74 -13.09
N GLU A 18 18.14 9.76 -13.53
CA GLU A 18 19.58 9.76 -13.28
C GLU A 18 19.87 9.90 -11.77
N ARG A 19 20.86 9.16 -11.28
CA ARG A 19 21.25 9.14 -9.87
C ARG A 19 21.67 10.53 -9.39
N ARG A 20 20.86 11.19 -8.57
CA ARG A 20 21.38 12.16 -7.58
C ARG A 20 21.70 11.39 -6.30
N ALA A 21 22.91 11.60 -5.77
CA ALA A 21 23.37 10.93 -4.56
C ALA A 21 22.41 11.22 -3.40
N TYR A 22 21.59 10.24 -3.04
CA TYR A 22 20.79 10.26 -1.81
C TYR A 22 21.68 9.78 -0.66
N ARG A 23 21.84 10.61 0.34
CA ARG A 23 22.51 10.25 1.60
C ARG A 23 21.42 9.84 2.58
N ALA A 24 21.22 8.53 2.76
CA ALA A 24 20.30 8.02 3.78
C ALA A 24 20.73 8.51 5.17
N PRO A 25 19.82 8.95 6.04
CA PRO A 25 20.13 9.14 7.45
C PRO A 25 20.55 7.80 8.04
N ALA A 26 21.55 7.82 8.95
CA ALA A 26 22.04 6.62 9.60
C ALA A 26 20.90 5.96 10.40
N ALA A 27 20.47 4.79 9.96
CA ALA A 27 19.48 3.99 10.68
C ALA A 27 20.15 3.28 11.85
N ASN A 28 19.75 3.60 13.08
CA ASN A 28 20.34 3.06 14.31
C ASN A 28 19.59 1.86 14.90
N HIS A 29 18.66 1.22 14.18
CA HIS A 29 17.95 0.05 14.69
C HIS A 29 17.98 -1.10 13.70
N THR A 30 18.79 -2.11 13.99
CA THR A 30 18.68 -3.44 13.40
C THR A 30 17.59 -4.21 14.17
N TYR A 31 16.40 -4.34 13.57
CA TYR A 31 15.44 -5.34 14.04
C TYR A 31 16.00 -6.72 13.70
N PRO A 32 16.24 -7.61 14.69
CA PRO A 32 16.65 -8.97 14.39
C PRO A 32 15.47 -9.68 13.71
N LEU A 33 15.61 -9.93 12.41
CA LEU A 33 14.71 -10.85 11.68
C LEU A 33 14.99 -12.26 12.20
N LYS A 34 14.44 -12.57 13.39
CA LYS A 34 14.44 -13.89 13.95
C LYS A 34 13.50 -14.77 13.13
N GLU A 35 14.07 -15.88 12.63
CA GLU A 35 13.42 -17.08 12.10
C GLU A 35 12.26 -16.89 11.10
N MET A 36 12.20 -17.78 10.12
CA MET A 36 11.25 -17.90 9.02
C MET A 36 9.79 -18.07 9.53
N HIS A 37 9.24 -17.02 10.14
CA HIS A 37 7.80 -16.93 10.34
C HIS A 37 7.18 -16.36 9.07
N MET A 38 6.14 -17.03 8.58
CA MET A 38 5.32 -16.50 7.50
C MET A 38 4.74 -15.16 7.98
N LEU A 39 4.95 -14.09 7.19
CA LEU A 39 4.36 -12.79 7.51
C LEU A 39 2.83 -12.92 7.55
N SER A 40 2.22 -12.28 8.53
CA SER A 40 0.76 -12.15 8.64
C SER A 40 0.37 -10.69 8.58
N ILE A 41 -0.86 -10.42 8.14
CA ILE A 41 -1.39 -9.06 8.13
C ILE A 41 -1.67 -8.60 9.56
N VAL A 42 -1.11 -7.45 9.92
CA VAL A 42 -1.44 -6.69 11.13
C VAL A 42 -2.77 -5.99 10.90
N GLN A 43 -3.71 -6.16 11.79
CA GLN A 43 -5.05 -5.57 11.67
C GLN A 43 -5.24 -4.40 12.63
N SER A 44 -6.03 -3.42 12.24
CA SER A 44 -6.51 -2.37 13.13
C SER A 44 -7.25 -2.99 14.35
N PRO A 45 -7.10 -2.42 15.57
CA PRO A 45 -6.46 -1.15 15.90
C PRO A 45 -4.99 -1.27 16.37
N ASP A 46 -4.19 -2.17 15.83
CA ASP A 46 -2.79 -2.31 16.23
C ASP A 46 -2.03 -0.97 16.05
N PRO A 47 -1.34 -0.45 17.07
CA PRO A 47 -0.65 0.85 17.03
C PRO A 47 0.50 0.90 16.02
N LEU A 48 1.02 -0.24 15.54
CA LEU A 48 2.01 -0.29 14.47
C LEU A 48 1.50 0.40 13.19
N LEU A 49 0.20 0.30 12.90
CA LEU A 49 -0.40 0.90 11.70
C LEU A 49 -0.45 2.44 11.76
N ASN A 50 -0.32 3.02 12.95
CA ASN A 50 -0.27 4.47 13.18
C ASN A 50 1.14 4.96 13.54
N THR A 51 2.17 4.15 13.23
CA THR A 51 3.57 4.51 13.49
C THR A 51 4.28 4.90 12.20
N VAL A 52 4.97 6.06 12.21
CA VAL A 52 5.77 6.52 11.06
C VAL A 52 6.95 5.57 10.83
N CYS A 53 7.10 5.13 9.60
CA CYS A 53 8.13 4.18 9.20
C CYS A 53 9.49 4.84 8.96
N GLU A 54 10.56 4.14 9.34
CA GLU A 54 11.94 4.54 9.08
C GLU A 54 12.34 4.30 7.61
N PRO A 55 13.21 5.14 7.04
CA PRO A 55 13.78 4.89 5.71
C PRO A 55 14.52 3.55 5.63
N CYS A 56 14.43 2.89 4.47
CA CYS A 56 15.22 1.72 4.15
C CYS A 56 16.68 2.11 3.85
N ASP A 57 17.64 1.33 4.37
CA ASP A 57 19.02 1.36 3.92
C ASP A 57 19.17 0.41 2.71
N PHE A 58 19.68 0.92 1.59
CA PHE A 58 19.88 0.13 0.36
C PHE A 58 20.92 -0.99 0.52
N ASN A 59 21.77 -0.94 1.56
CA ASN A 59 22.74 -1.99 1.87
C ASN A 59 22.10 -3.14 2.68
N ASP A 60 20.86 -3.00 3.15
CA ASP A 60 20.17 -4.03 3.90
C ASP A 60 19.69 -5.16 2.96
N LYS A 61 20.50 -6.23 2.90
CA LYS A 61 20.22 -7.42 2.07
C LYS A 61 18.92 -8.16 2.45
N SER A 62 18.35 -7.88 3.62
CA SER A 62 17.11 -8.49 4.07
C SER A 62 15.89 -7.95 3.34
N LEU A 63 15.96 -6.73 2.77
CA LEU A 63 14.85 -6.06 2.07
C LEU A 63 14.34 -6.88 0.88
N LYS A 64 15.24 -7.55 0.13
CA LYS A 64 14.83 -8.41 -0.99
C LYS A 64 13.95 -9.58 -0.55
N ARG A 65 14.31 -10.20 0.58
CA ARG A 65 13.51 -11.29 1.17
C ARG A 65 12.19 -10.77 1.70
N LEU A 66 12.21 -9.65 2.41
CA LEU A 66 11.01 -8.99 2.93
C LEU A 66 10.03 -8.67 1.80
N ALA A 67 10.49 -8.00 0.74
CA ALA A 67 9.67 -7.65 -0.42
C ALA A 67 9.02 -8.88 -1.07
N LYS A 68 9.79 -9.98 -1.24
CA LYS A 68 9.24 -11.24 -1.76
C LYS A 68 8.15 -11.83 -0.87
N GLN A 69 8.34 -11.82 0.44
CA GLN A 69 7.34 -12.31 1.40
C GLN A 69 6.10 -11.41 1.41
N MET A 70 6.27 -10.08 1.35
CA MET A 70 5.17 -9.13 1.26
C MET A 70 4.36 -9.33 -0.03
N ALA A 71 5.01 -9.47 -1.18
CA ALA A 71 4.32 -9.77 -2.44
C ALA A 71 3.49 -11.05 -2.35
N HIS A 72 4.03 -12.11 -1.74
CA HIS A 72 3.28 -13.34 -1.52
C HIS A 72 2.04 -13.12 -0.64
N VAL A 73 2.17 -12.37 0.46
CA VAL A 73 1.05 -12.03 1.36
C VAL A 73 0.01 -11.18 0.65
N MET A 74 0.44 -10.17 -0.11
CA MET A 74 -0.42 -9.31 -0.92
C MET A 74 -1.30 -10.14 -1.87
N TYR A 75 -0.69 -10.99 -2.69
CA TYR A 75 -1.42 -11.81 -3.66
C TYR A 75 -2.31 -12.87 -3.00
N LYS A 76 -1.87 -13.47 -1.88
CA LYS A 76 -2.67 -14.43 -1.13
C LYS A 76 -3.98 -13.83 -0.63
N ASN A 77 -4.00 -12.54 -0.34
CA ASN A 77 -5.16 -11.81 0.16
C ASN A 77 -5.81 -10.92 -0.92
N ALA A 78 -5.57 -11.21 -2.21
CA ALA A 78 -6.14 -10.48 -3.35
C ALA A 78 -5.92 -8.95 -3.31
N GLY A 79 -4.84 -8.48 -2.66
CA GLY A 79 -4.47 -7.07 -2.59
C GLY A 79 -3.73 -6.60 -3.84
N CYS A 80 -3.85 -5.32 -4.19
CA CYS A 80 -3.08 -4.66 -5.24
C CYS A 80 -1.89 -3.84 -4.69
N GLY A 81 -1.83 -3.63 -3.38
CA GLY A 81 -0.76 -2.97 -2.65
C GLY A 81 -0.58 -3.56 -1.25
N LEU A 82 0.62 -3.40 -0.69
CA LEU A 82 0.94 -3.75 0.69
C LEU A 82 2.16 -2.97 1.16
N ALA A 83 2.02 -2.26 2.27
CA ALA A 83 3.10 -1.55 2.94
C ALA A 83 3.69 -2.38 4.09
N ALA A 84 4.98 -2.20 4.38
CA ALA A 84 5.70 -2.99 5.38
C ALA A 84 5.11 -2.91 6.82
N PRO A 85 4.56 -1.78 7.32
CA PRO A 85 3.90 -1.76 8.62
C PRO A 85 2.71 -2.70 8.71
N GLN A 86 2.02 -2.99 7.61
CA GLN A 86 0.91 -3.95 7.57
C GLN A 86 1.37 -5.42 7.78
N VAL A 87 2.65 -5.67 7.80
CA VAL A 87 3.25 -6.97 8.17
C VAL A 87 4.19 -6.86 9.37
N GLY A 88 4.05 -5.81 10.17
CA GLY A 88 4.80 -5.62 11.42
C GLY A 88 6.22 -5.08 11.25
N VAL A 89 6.58 -4.52 10.08
CA VAL A 89 7.91 -4.00 9.81
C VAL A 89 7.87 -2.49 9.56
N LEU A 90 8.40 -1.69 10.47
CA LEU A 90 8.39 -0.22 10.39
C LEU A 90 9.49 0.31 9.45
N LYS A 91 9.42 -0.08 8.17
CA LYS A 91 10.32 0.36 7.09
C LYS A 91 9.53 0.98 5.96
N ARG A 92 10.09 2.00 5.31
CA ARG A 92 9.48 2.64 4.13
C ARG A 92 9.64 1.74 2.90
N LEU A 93 8.96 0.59 2.90
CA LEU A 93 8.90 -0.37 1.80
C LEU A 93 7.44 -0.67 1.45
N VAL A 94 7.16 -0.65 0.15
CA VAL A 94 5.84 -0.97 -0.42
C VAL A 94 6.04 -1.96 -1.57
N VAL A 95 5.08 -2.85 -1.76
CA VAL A 95 4.92 -3.67 -2.96
C VAL A 95 3.57 -3.36 -3.59
N ILE A 96 3.52 -3.15 -4.89
CA ILE A 96 2.29 -2.89 -5.63
C ILE A 96 2.22 -3.72 -6.91
N ASP A 97 1.00 -4.10 -7.29
CA ASP A 97 0.67 -4.70 -8.59
C ASP A 97 -0.80 -4.37 -8.89
N CYS A 98 -1.03 -3.27 -9.59
CA CYS A 98 -2.36 -2.77 -9.94
C CYS A 98 -2.86 -3.29 -11.30
N ASP A 99 -2.02 -4.00 -12.05
CA ASP A 99 -2.36 -4.64 -13.34
C ASP A 99 -2.25 -6.17 -13.19
N GLN A 100 -3.14 -6.74 -12.39
CA GLN A 100 -3.18 -8.19 -12.15
C GLN A 100 -3.96 -8.92 -13.27
N GLY A 101 -3.65 -8.61 -14.54
CA GLY A 101 -4.22 -9.31 -15.68
C GLY A 101 -3.78 -10.78 -15.77
N ASP A 102 -4.08 -11.45 -16.88
CA ASP A 102 -3.75 -12.87 -17.13
C ASP A 102 -2.24 -13.13 -17.29
N GLY A 103 -1.40 -12.11 -17.10
CA GLY A 103 0.06 -12.16 -17.24
C GLY A 103 0.81 -12.69 -16.01
N ALA A 104 2.14 -12.67 -16.11
CA ALA A 104 3.00 -12.96 -14.96
C ALA A 104 2.81 -11.90 -13.87
N ARG A 105 2.78 -12.33 -12.62
CA ARG A 105 2.72 -11.42 -11.46
C ARG A 105 4.10 -10.80 -11.24
N GLU A 106 4.23 -9.52 -11.55
CA GLU A 106 5.48 -8.77 -11.44
C GLU A 106 5.28 -7.55 -10.51
N PRO A 107 5.34 -7.74 -9.19
CA PRO A 107 5.11 -6.64 -8.26
C PRO A 107 6.25 -5.63 -8.34
N ILE A 108 5.91 -4.34 -8.37
CA ILE A 108 6.86 -3.25 -8.23
C ILE A 108 7.22 -3.13 -6.75
N VAL A 109 8.51 -3.22 -6.44
CA VAL A 109 9.06 -3.00 -5.09
C VAL A 109 9.56 -1.58 -4.97
N MET A 110 9.04 -0.83 -4.02
CA MET A 110 9.32 0.58 -3.83
C MET A 110 9.97 0.81 -2.47
N LEU A 111 11.23 1.23 -2.46
CA LEU A 111 11.95 1.65 -1.26
C LEU A 111 11.90 3.17 -1.14
N ASN A 112 11.59 3.66 0.05
CA ASN A 112 11.51 5.09 0.37
C ASN A 112 10.61 5.87 -0.60
N PRO A 113 9.41 5.38 -0.92
CA PRO A 113 8.52 6.07 -1.84
C PRO A 113 8.08 7.42 -1.27
N VAL A 114 7.96 8.40 -2.18
CA VAL A 114 7.49 9.75 -1.88
C VAL A 114 6.54 10.20 -2.99
N ILE A 115 5.33 10.62 -2.64
CA ILE A 115 4.43 11.26 -3.60
C ILE A 115 4.97 12.65 -3.92
N VAL A 116 5.31 12.88 -5.19
CA VAL A 116 5.88 14.15 -5.68
C VAL A 116 4.88 15.02 -6.41
N ALA A 117 3.76 14.46 -6.84
CA ALA A 117 2.63 15.21 -7.41
C ALA A 117 1.30 14.50 -7.12
N ARG A 118 0.26 15.30 -6.96
CA ARG A 118 -1.16 14.92 -6.95
C ARG A 118 -1.89 15.92 -7.81
N GLU A 119 -2.73 15.43 -8.73
CA GLU A 119 -3.41 16.32 -9.70
C GLU A 119 -4.89 15.93 -9.84
N GLY A 120 -5.72 16.90 -10.16
CA GLY A 120 -7.16 16.79 -10.27
C GLY A 120 -7.89 17.08 -8.96
N GLU A 121 -9.19 17.40 -9.07
CA GLU A 121 -10.06 17.58 -7.91
C GLU A 121 -10.23 16.27 -7.16
N PRO A 122 -10.14 16.26 -5.82
CA PRO A 122 -10.34 15.05 -5.04
C PRO A 122 -11.72 14.42 -5.28
N VAL A 123 -11.73 13.11 -5.56
CA VAL A 123 -12.94 12.31 -5.75
C VAL A 123 -13.03 11.28 -4.63
N ALA A 124 -14.18 11.24 -3.96
CA ALA A 124 -14.45 10.21 -2.96
C ALA A 124 -14.82 8.90 -3.66
N GLU A 125 -14.05 7.86 -3.42
CA GLU A 125 -14.33 6.48 -3.87
C GLU A 125 -14.03 5.52 -2.73
N ASP A 126 -14.67 4.35 -2.77
CA ASP A 126 -14.50 3.33 -1.76
C ASP A 126 -13.10 2.67 -1.85
N GLU A 127 -12.40 2.67 -0.73
CA GLU A 127 -11.11 1.99 -0.56
C GLU A 127 -11.23 0.83 0.41
N GLY A 128 -10.67 -0.32 0.05
CA GLY A 128 -10.42 -1.44 0.94
C GLY A 128 -8.98 -1.44 1.44
N CYS A 129 -8.75 -2.06 2.59
CA CYS A 129 -7.41 -2.23 3.16
C CYS A 129 -7.25 -3.63 3.75
N LEU A 130 -6.14 -4.30 3.45
CA LEU A 130 -5.85 -5.63 4.02
C LEU A 130 -5.77 -5.62 5.55
N SER A 131 -5.40 -4.49 6.14
CA SER A 131 -5.36 -4.29 7.59
C SER A 131 -6.70 -3.90 8.23
N ILE A 132 -7.73 -3.67 7.40
CA ILE A 132 -9.08 -3.29 7.85
C ILE A 132 -10.09 -4.11 7.02
N PRO A 133 -10.13 -5.45 7.23
CA PRO A 133 -10.95 -6.35 6.43
C PRO A 133 -12.45 -6.17 6.67
N GLY A 134 -13.25 -6.59 5.68
CA GLY A 134 -14.69 -6.70 5.77
C GLY A 134 -15.45 -5.41 5.52
N ILE A 135 -14.75 -4.30 5.25
CA ILE A 135 -15.37 -3.02 4.91
C ILE A 135 -14.65 -2.31 3.78
N SER A 136 -15.34 -1.36 3.17
CA SER A 136 -14.74 -0.30 2.37
C SER A 136 -15.14 1.06 2.94
N VAL A 137 -14.28 2.06 2.72
CA VAL A 137 -14.44 3.42 3.27
C VAL A 137 -14.30 4.44 2.15
N PRO A 138 -15.24 5.38 1.99
CA PRO A 138 -15.11 6.45 1.01
C PRO A 138 -13.99 7.40 1.42
N VAL A 139 -12.94 7.48 0.59
CA VAL A 139 -11.78 8.34 0.78
C VAL A 139 -11.65 9.29 -0.39
N ALA A 140 -11.58 10.60 -0.10
CA ALA A 140 -11.38 11.61 -1.13
C ALA A 140 -9.89 11.72 -1.47
N ARG A 141 -9.54 11.43 -2.74
CA ARG A 141 -8.17 11.57 -3.26
C ARG A 141 -8.17 12.25 -4.62
N PRO A 142 -7.13 13.06 -4.93
CA PRO A 142 -6.83 13.41 -6.31
C PRO A 142 -6.69 12.16 -7.17
N PRO A 143 -7.31 12.11 -8.36
CA PRO A 143 -7.31 10.91 -9.19
C PRO A 143 -5.94 10.52 -9.73
N PHE A 144 -5.05 11.51 -9.95
CA PHE A 144 -3.69 11.29 -10.43
C PHE A 144 -2.67 11.42 -9.30
N ALA A 145 -1.67 10.53 -9.29
CA ALA A 145 -0.52 10.61 -8.41
C ALA A 145 0.77 10.26 -9.15
N ARG A 146 1.86 10.95 -8.78
CA ARG A 146 3.22 10.62 -9.19
C ARG A 146 4.05 10.33 -7.96
N CYS A 147 4.73 9.18 -7.96
CA CYS A 147 5.55 8.70 -6.87
C CYS A 147 6.97 8.47 -7.32
N ARG A 148 7.93 8.96 -6.54
CA ARG A 148 9.36 8.73 -6.73
C ARG A 148 9.82 7.71 -5.71
N TYR A 149 10.61 6.71 -6.13
CA TYR A 149 11.05 5.61 -5.28
C TYR A 149 12.39 5.04 -5.74
N TYR A 150 13.01 4.26 -4.90
CA TYR A 150 14.18 3.47 -5.26
C TYR A 150 13.80 1.99 -5.39
N ASP A 151 14.41 1.29 -6.34
CA ASP A 151 14.31 -0.16 -6.42
C ASP A 151 15.30 -0.84 -5.45
N LEU A 152 15.30 -2.17 -5.45
CA LEU A 152 16.18 -2.99 -4.60
C LEU A 152 17.68 -2.86 -4.95
N ASP A 153 18.01 -2.35 -6.12
CA ASP A 153 19.38 -2.07 -6.56
C ASP A 153 19.79 -0.61 -6.27
N GLY A 154 18.92 0.15 -5.60
CA GLY A 154 19.13 1.56 -5.27
C GLY A 154 19.05 2.49 -6.48
N GLN A 155 18.45 2.05 -7.59
CA GLN A 155 18.16 2.89 -8.74
C GLN A 155 16.90 3.72 -8.46
N LEU A 156 16.97 5.01 -8.80
CA LEU A 156 15.86 5.94 -8.65
C LEU A 156 14.89 5.84 -9.83
N TRP A 157 13.60 5.73 -9.52
CA TRP A 157 12.50 5.62 -10.47
C TRP A 157 11.39 6.61 -10.14
N GLU A 158 10.60 6.91 -11.13
CA GLU A 158 9.35 7.64 -10.97
C GLU A 158 8.23 6.85 -11.66
N ILE A 159 7.11 6.66 -10.99
CA ILE A 159 5.90 6.03 -11.50
C ILE A 159 4.73 6.99 -11.34
N GLU A 160 3.88 7.05 -12.33
CA GLU A 160 2.69 7.88 -12.32
C GLU A 160 1.50 7.18 -12.93
N GLY A 161 0.32 7.53 -12.49
CA GLY A 161 -0.92 7.04 -13.05
C GLY A 161 -2.15 7.59 -12.34
N ASP A 162 -3.29 7.28 -12.91
CA ASP A 162 -4.63 7.59 -12.40
C ASP A 162 -5.37 6.33 -11.93
N GLY A 163 -6.67 6.48 -11.61
CA GLY A 163 -7.54 5.38 -11.22
C GLY A 163 -6.96 4.56 -10.07
N LEU A 164 -6.99 3.22 -10.20
CA LEU A 164 -6.51 2.31 -9.15
C LEU A 164 -5.05 2.55 -8.78
N LEU A 165 -4.15 2.77 -9.76
CA LEU A 165 -2.74 3.03 -9.50
C LEU A 165 -2.56 4.35 -8.73
N GLY A 166 -3.19 5.43 -9.17
CA GLY A 166 -3.11 6.73 -8.50
C GLY A 166 -3.58 6.67 -7.03
N ARG A 167 -4.63 5.89 -6.75
CA ARG A 167 -5.12 5.65 -5.40
C ARG A 167 -4.19 4.75 -4.59
N CYS A 168 -3.75 3.64 -5.16
CA CYS A 168 -2.86 2.69 -4.51
C CYS A 168 -1.55 3.36 -4.06
N LEU A 169 -0.91 4.16 -4.92
CA LEU A 169 0.30 4.91 -4.59
C LEU A 169 0.09 5.80 -3.35
N GLN A 170 -1.04 6.50 -3.27
CA GLN A 170 -1.37 7.36 -2.14
C GLN A 170 -1.70 6.56 -0.88
N HIS A 171 -2.48 5.47 -1.01
CA HIS A 171 -2.88 4.61 0.09
C HIS A 171 -1.66 3.94 0.76
N GLU A 172 -0.79 3.33 -0.05
CA GLU A 172 0.38 2.64 0.49
C GLU A 172 1.42 3.61 1.10
N THR A 173 1.53 4.82 0.53
CA THR A 173 2.41 5.86 1.11
C THR A 173 1.86 6.38 2.43
N ASP A 174 0.53 6.50 2.58
CA ASP A 174 -0.10 6.87 3.84
C ASP A 174 0.27 5.89 4.95
N HIS A 175 0.23 4.57 4.69
CA HIS A 175 0.65 3.57 5.68
C HIS A 175 2.08 3.78 6.18
N LEU A 176 2.99 4.25 5.32
CA LEU A 176 4.37 4.55 5.73
C LEU A 176 4.47 5.79 6.63
N ASP A 177 3.48 6.65 6.58
CA ASP A 177 3.36 7.86 7.40
C ASP A 177 2.46 7.63 8.65
N GLY A 178 2.07 6.35 8.91
CA GLY A 178 1.22 5.98 10.04
C GLY A 178 -0.24 6.41 9.88
N ILE A 179 -0.72 6.54 8.65
CA ILE A 179 -2.06 6.99 8.31
C ILE A 179 -2.81 5.83 7.65
N THR A 180 -4.01 5.52 8.14
CA THR A 180 -4.90 4.53 7.52
C THR A 180 -6.07 5.22 6.81
N MET A 181 -6.93 4.43 6.13
CA MET A 181 -8.13 4.96 5.52
C MET A 181 -9.11 5.57 6.55
N PHE A 182 -9.03 5.19 7.82
CA PHE A 182 -9.83 5.83 8.88
C PHE A 182 -9.43 7.29 9.11
N GLU A 183 -8.12 7.60 9.11
CA GLU A 183 -7.62 8.96 9.27
C GLU A 183 -7.87 9.82 8.02
N ARG A 184 -8.03 9.20 6.85
CA ARG A 184 -8.33 9.90 5.59
C ARG A 184 -9.82 10.15 5.36
N ALA A 185 -10.67 9.33 5.96
CA ALA A 185 -12.12 9.48 5.80
C ALA A 185 -12.64 10.76 6.44
N GLU A 186 -13.67 11.34 5.84
CA GLU A 186 -14.43 12.42 6.44
C GLU A 186 -15.03 11.99 7.79
N PRO A 187 -15.20 12.91 8.78
CA PRO A 187 -15.55 12.56 10.15
C PRO A 187 -16.77 11.63 10.29
N MET A 188 -17.85 11.89 9.53
CA MET A 188 -19.06 11.05 9.60
C MET A 188 -18.86 9.69 8.94
N ALA A 189 -18.13 9.64 7.83
CA ALA A 189 -17.76 8.38 7.16
C ALA A 189 -16.84 7.54 8.06
N ARG A 190 -15.90 8.17 8.76
CA ARG A 190 -15.03 7.51 9.74
C ARG A 190 -15.82 6.87 10.87
N LEU A 191 -16.75 7.58 11.48
CA LEU A 191 -17.59 7.03 12.57
C LEU A 191 -18.35 5.80 12.11
N LYS A 192 -19.02 5.91 10.95
CA LYS A 192 -19.74 4.78 10.36
C LYS A 192 -18.79 3.61 10.07
N ALA A 193 -17.63 3.88 9.47
CA ALA A 193 -16.65 2.86 9.12
C ALA A 193 -16.11 2.12 10.36
N LEU A 194 -15.91 2.80 11.50
CA LEU A 194 -15.49 2.15 12.76
C LEU A 194 -16.57 1.20 13.26
N GLU A 195 -17.85 1.61 13.28
CA GLU A 195 -18.96 0.74 13.65
C GLU A 195 -19.12 -0.47 12.71
N ASP A 196 -18.98 -0.23 11.39
CA ASP A 196 -19.06 -1.29 10.37
C ASP A 196 -17.90 -2.28 10.56
N TYR A 197 -16.69 -1.78 10.88
CA TYR A 197 -15.52 -2.61 11.10
C TYR A 197 -15.65 -3.49 12.34
N GLU A 198 -16.16 -2.96 13.46
CA GLU A 198 -16.42 -3.76 14.65
C GLU A 198 -17.38 -4.91 14.34
N ARG A 199 -18.45 -4.64 13.55
CA ARG A 199 -19.39 -5.68 13.10
C ARG A 199 -18.71 -6.70 12.19
N ALA A 200 -17.88 -6.25 11.25
CA ALA A 200 -17.15 -7.12 10.35
C ALA A 200 -16.20 -8.06 11.10
N LEU A 201 -15.46 -7.55 12.09
CA LEU A 201 -14.59 -8.36 12.94
C LEU A 201 -15.39 -9.40 13.74
N ALA A 202 -16.52 -9.00 14.31
CA ALA A 202 -17.40 -9.92 15.04
C ALA A 202 -17.99 -11.02 14.12
N ALA A 203 -18.17 -10.72 12.83
CA ALA A 203 -18.60 -11.69 11.80
C ALA A 203 -17.41 -12.54 11.25
N GLY A 204 -16.17 -12.30 11.69
CA GLY A 204 -14.99 -13.06 11.30
C GLY A 204 -14.35 -12.64 10.00
N ALA A 205 -14.46 -11.37 9.62
CA ALA A 205 -13.85 -10.79 8.42
C ALA A 205 -12.34 -11.07 8.34
N ARG A 206 -11.85 -11.34 7.13
CA ARG A 206 -10.45 -11.73 6.86
C ARG A 206 -9.79 -10.75 5.88
N PRO A 207 -8.46 -10.57 5.96
CA PRO A 207 -7.72 -9.78 4.98
C PRO A 207 -8.07 -10.16 3.54
N GLY A 208 -8.34 -9.15 2.70
CA GLY A 208 -8.78 -9.33 1.31
C GLY A 208 -10.30 -9.24 1.10
N GLU A 209 -11.09 -9.32 2.15
CA GLU A 209 -12.53 -9.08 2.10
C GLU A 209 -12.81 -7.57 2.21
N THR A 210 -13.65 -7.02 1.32
CA THR A 210 -14.05 -5.61 1.32
C THR A 210 -15.53 -5.41 1.71
N SER A 211 -16.26 -6.51 1.88
CA SER A 211 -17.62 -6.52 2.43
C SER A 211 -17.85 -7.87 3.09
N VAL A 212 -18.58 -7.87 4.20
CA VAL A 212 -19.14 -9.10 4.80
C VAL A 212 -20.61 -9.07 4.46
N GLU A 213 -21.08 -10.08 3.71
CA GLU A 213 -22.52 -10.27 3.52
C GLU A 213 -23.16 -10.55 4.89
N ALA A 214 -24.17 -9.74 5.24
CA ALA A 214 -24.90 -9.83 6.50
C ALA A 214 -25.89 -10.99 6.51
#